data_3c889a216884485986780e5d308d4112
#
_entry.id   3c889a216884485986780e5d308d4112
#
_cell.length_a   1.000
_cell.length_b   1.000
_cell.length_c   1.000
_cell.angle_alpha   90.00
_cell.angle_beta   90.00
_cell.angle_gamma   90.00
#
_symmetry.space_group_name_H-M   'P 1'
#
loop_
_entity.id
_entity.type
_entity.pdbx_description
1 polymer ?
#
loop_
_entity_poly.entity_id
_entity_poly.type
_entity_poly.pdbx_seq_one_letter_code
_entity_poly.pdbx_strand_id
1 'polypeptide(L)'
;MKISSGVSLLIPVHNEAGNVIPLQNKIMDAFKGTVYDFEIIWVNDASSDATYDEIAPMCNEQTKLVTNRACVGQSQSIYEGYRISKFDIIAVIDGDGQNDPIDLIPMIQLIHENENIDFVQGKRLNRKDSFLSRVALSKIANLLTRCLINIEITDLGCGSKVFRREVIETIPLRGEMHRLYAAHAAIHKFRVVENEVSHFPRLNGVSKYGLSRIFKFFFDLFFVKFHYQIQNRPIYLFGKIAVLFSLIGTILISLSLLMKVFEVKSYVDASLVIGGLIMFALGVISLFQALIAYLIIRNRDSREL
;
A
#
# COMPACT_ATOMS: atom_id res chain seq x y z
N MET A 1 27.13 -11.65 4.85
CA MET A 1 26.61 -12.27 3.62
C MET A 1 26.94 -11.35 2.47
N LYS A 2 27.64 -11.80 1.41
CA LYS A 2 27.81 -10.97 0.20
C LYS A 2 26.41 -10.80 -0.39
N ILE A 3 25.88 -9.57 -0.42
CA ILE A 3 24.65 -9.26 -1.13
C ILE A 3 24.92 -9.64 -2.59
N SER A 4 24.15 -10.60 -3.10
CA SER A 4 24.17 -10.94 -4.53
C SER A 4 23.85 -9.65 -5.28
N SER A 5 24.72 -9.24 -6.21
CA SER A 5 24.54 -8.01 -7.01
C SER A 5 23.39 -8.12 -8.02
N GLY A 6 22.40 -8.96 -7.75
CA GLY A 6 21.31 -9.27 -8.66
C GLY A 6 19.98 -8.69 -8.28
N VAL A 7 19.12 -8.47 -9.29
CA VAL A 7 17.79 -7.85 -9.18
C VAL A 7 16.74 -8.69 -9.89
N SER A 8 15.61 -8.94 -9.21
CA SER A 8 14.43 -9.55 -9.84
C SER A 8 13.41 -8.46 -10.19
N LEU A 9 13.17 -8.28 -11.50
CA LEU A 9 12.18 -7.33 -12.01
C LEU A 9 10.83 -8.03 -12.12
N LEU A 10 9.83 -7.55 -11.39
CA LEU A 10 8.47 -8.07 -11.40
C LEU A 10 7.57 -7.12 -12.21
N ILE A 11 6.90 -7.65 -13.23
CA ILE A 11 6.08 -6.89 -14.15
C ILE A 11 4.67 -7.51 -14.19
N PRO A 12 3.75 -7.04 -13.35
CA PRO A 12 2.36 -7.47 -13.41
C PRO A 12 1.67 -6.86 -14.63
N VAL A 13 0.96 -7.69 -15.40
CA VAL A 13 0.23 -7.28 -16.60
C VAL A 13 -1.17 -7.88 -16.67
N HIS A 14 -2.12 -7.08 -17.16
CA HIS A 14 -3.48 -7.53 -17.48
C HIS A 14 -4.02 -6.76 -18.68
N ASN A 15 -4.13 -7.44 -19.82
CA ASN A 15 -4.55 -6.85 -21.10
C ASN A 15 -3.65 -5.68 -21.53
N GLU A 16 -2.35 -5.99 -21.67
CA GLU A 16 -1.31 -5.03 -22.06
C GLU A 16 -0.63 -5.42 -23.40
N ALA A 17 -1.36 -6.13 -24.27
CA ALA A 17 -0.86 -6.45 -25.62
C ALA A 17 -0.39 -5.19 -26.37
N GLY A 18 0.74 -5.29 -27.04
CA GLY A 18 1.41 -4.17 -27.72
C GLY A 18 2.33 -3.33 -26.82
N ASN A 19 2.23 -3.45 -25.48
CA ASN A 19 3.14 -2.79 -24.55
C ASN A 19 4.30 -3.71 -24.10
N VAL A 20 4.10 -5.02 -24.17
CA VAL A 20 5.01 -6.05 -23.66
C VAL A 20 6.38 -6.03 -24.37
N ILE A 21 6.40 -6.18 -25.69
CA ILE A 21 7.64 -6.25 -26.47
C ILE A 21 8.45 -4.95 -26.35
N PRO A 22 7.87 -3.74 -26.51
CA PRO A 22 8.60 -2.51 -26.30
C PRO A 22 9.19 -2.36 -24.89
N LEU A 23 8.46 -2.78 -23.86
CA LEU A 23 8.94 -2.71 -22.47
C LEU A 23 10.08 -3.70 -22.22
N GLN A 24 9.97 -4.95 -22.73
CA GLN A 24 11.04 -5.93 -22.65
C GLN A 24 12.34 -5.39 -23.24
N ASN A 25 12.27 -4.82 -24.46
CA ASN A 25 13.44 -4.25 -25.14
C ASN A 25 14.06 -3.09 -24.32
N LYS A 26 13.23 -2.18 -23.80
CA LYS A 26 13.72 -1.09 -22.94
C LYS A 26 14.40 -1.60 -21.67
N ILE A 27 13.88 -2.66 -21.04
CA ILE A 27 14.51 -3.26 -19.87
C ILE A 27 15.88 -3.85 -20.25
N MET A 28 15.94 -4.62 -21.33
CA MET A 28 17.20 -5.20 -21.81
C MET A 28 18.24 -4.12 -22.12
N ASP A 29 17.83 -3.02 -22.74
CA ASP A 29 18.71 -1.88 -23.04
C ASP A 29 19.14 -1.14 -21.78
N ALA A 30 18.24 -0.92 -20.81
CA ALA A 30 18.54 -0.23 -19.54
C ALA A 30 19.58 -0.98 -18.69
N PHE A 31 19.52 -2.31 -18.70
CA PHE A 31 20.44 -3.13 -17.92
C PHE A 31 21.73 -3.50 -18.66
N LYS A 32 21.78 -3.23 -19.98
CA LYS A 32 22.97 -3.49 -20.80
C LYS A 32 24.17 -2.69 -20.31
N GLY A 33 25.24 -3.41 -19.95
CA GLY A 33 26.49 -2.80 -19.47
C GLY A 33 26.45 -2.36 -18.01
N THR A 34 25.37 -2.61 -17.27
CA THR A 34 25.36 -2.47 -15.80
C THR A 34 26.12 -3.62 -15.14
N VAL A 35 26.50 -3.44 -13.88
CA VAL A 35 27.19 -4.48 -13.09
C VAL A 35 26.19 -5.44 -12.41
N TYR A 36 24.91 -5.26 -12.62
CA TYR A 36 23.85 -6.03 -11.95
C TYR A 36 23.45 -7.26 -12.77
N ASP A 37 23.48 -8.43 -12.14
CA ASP A 37 22.75 -9.58 -12.65
C ASP A 37 21.26 -9.31 -12.52
N PHE A 38 20.44 -9.72 -13.49
CA PHE A 38 19.02 -9.51 -13.40
C PHE A 38 18.21 -10.65 -14.04
N GLU A 39 16.98 -10.77 -13.56
CA GLU A 39 15.94 -11.59 -14.18
C GLU A 39 14.67 -10.76 -14.37
N ILE A 40 13.89 -11.09 -15.37
CA ILE A 40 12.60 -10.48 -15.67
C ILE A 40 11.52 -11.50 -15.39
N ILE A 41 10.54 -11.14 -14.60
CA ILE A 41 9.40 -12.01 -14.23
C ILE A 41 8.12 -11.29 -14.63
N TRP A 42 7.59 -11.67 -15.76
CA TRP A 42 6.27 -11.27 -16.22
C TRP A 42 5.22 -12.05 -15.46
N VAL A 43 4.22 -11.34 -14.92
CA VAL A 43 3.09 -11.99 -14.23
C VAL A 43 1.80 -11.60 -14.95
N ASN A 44 1.32 -12.51 -15.78
CA ASN A 44 0.08 -12.35 -16.52
C ASN A 44 -1.13 -12.65 -15.62
N ASP A 45 -1.88 -11.61 -15.27
CA ASP A 45 -3.04 -11.69 -14.39
C ASP A 45 -4.31 -12.05 -15.17
N ALA A 46 -4.31 -13.26 -15.79
CA ALA A 46 -5.41 -13.79 -16.59
C ALA A 46 -5.87 -12.83 -17.70
N SER A 47 -4.94 -12.32 -18.50
CA SER A 47 -5.27 -11.50 -19.67
C SER A 47 -6.12 -12.28 -20.68
N SER A 48 -7.04 -11.57 -21.31
CA SER A 48 -7.94 -12.10 -22.36
C SER A 48 -7.52 -11.70 -23.78
N ASP A 49 -6.50 -10.85 -23.92
CA ASP A 49 -5.90 -10.39 -25.18
C ASP A 49 -4.62 -11.15 -25.51
N ALA A 50 -3.86 -10.68 -26.48
CA ALA A 50 -2.60 -11.29 -26.94
C ALA A 50 -1.41 -11.12 -25.95
N THR A 51 -1.61 -10.58 -24.75
CA THR A 51 -0.53 -10.35 -23.77
C THR A 51 0.28 -11.62 -23.49
N TYR A 52 -0.38 -12.76 -23.30
CA TYR A 52 0.29 -14.04 -23.06
C TYR A 52 1.15 -14.46 -24.29
N ASP A 53 0.58 -14.33 -25.48
CA ASP A 53 1.21 -14.76 -26.74
C ASP A 53 2.44 -13.89 -27.08
N GLU A 54 2.48 -12.63 -26.62
CA GLU A 54 3.65 -11.76 -26.75
C GLU A 54 4.75 -12.11 -25.75
N ILE A 55 4.42 -12.54 -24.52
CA ILE A 55 5.41 -12.87 -23.48
C ILE A 55 6.03 -14.25 -23.70
N ALA A 56 5.20 -15.25 -24.00
CA ALA A 56 5.61 -16.66 -24.02
C ALA A 56 6.85 -16.93 -24.92
N PRO A 57 6.98 -16.34 -26.13
CA PRO A 57 8.16 -16.53 -26.96
C PRO A 57 9.46 -15.94 -26.42
N MET A 58 9.38 -14.97 -25.49
CA MET A 58 10.53 -14.31 -24.89
C MET A 58 11.09 -15.05 -23.67
N CYS A 59 10.39 -16.08 -23.20
CA CYS A 59 10.79 -16.83 -22.02
C CYS A 59 12.08 -17.62 -22.24
N ASN A 60 13.00 -17.49 -21.29
CA ASN A 60 14.29 -18.15 -21.25
C ASN A 60 14.78 -18.24 -19.79
N GLU A 61 16.06 -18.52 -19.53
CA GLU A 61 16.62 -18.56 -18.19
C GLU A 61 16.54 -17.20 -17.44
N GLN A 62 16.60 -16.10 -18.20
CA GLN A 62 16.56 -14.73 -17.66
C GLN A 62 15.14 -14.15 -17.63
N THR A 63 14.28 -14.51 -18.56
CA THR A 63 12.89 -14.01 -18.66
C THR A 63 11.91 -15.14 -18.37
N LYS A 64 11.12 -14.98 -17.33
CA LYS A 64 10.13 -15.95 -16.85
C LYS A 64 8.71 -15.41 -16.97
N LEU A 65 7.75 -16.31 -17.14
CA LEU A 65 6.33 -16.01 -17.17
C LEU A 65 5.59 -16.80 -16.09
N VAL A 66 4.83 -16.10 -15.26
CA VAL A 66 3.80 -16.67 -14.37
C VAL A 66 2.45 -16.28 -14.91
N THR A 67 1.50 -17.20 -14.98
CA THR A 67 0.12 -16.92 -15.41
C THR A 67 -0.85 -17.30 -14.30
N ASN A 68 -1.64 -16.34 -13.84
CA ASN A 68 -2.70 -16.56 -12.88
C ASN A 68 -3.90 -17.23 -13.56
N ARG A 69 -4.58 -18.13 -12.86
CA ARG A 69 -5.78 -18.83 -13.37
C ARG A 69 -7.00 -17.92 -13.50
N ALA A 70 -7.04 -16.84 -12.71
CA ALA A 70 -8.09 -15.83 -12.71
C ALA A 70 -7.45 -14.47 -12.39
N CYS A 71 -8.13 -13.37 -12.72
CA CYS A 71 -7.66 -12.04 -12.36
C CYS A 71 -7.72 -11.86 -10.83
N VAL A 72 -6.54 -11.78 -10.20
CA VAL A 72 -6.36 -11.67 -8.75
C VAL A 72 -5.92 -10.26 -8.31
N GLY A 73 -5.60 -9.41 -9.27
CA GLY A 73 -5.17 -8.03 -9.07
C GLY A 73 -3.65 -7.87 -8.90
N GLN A 74 -3.20 -6.64 -9.06
CA GLN A 74 -1.77 -6.28 -9.17
C GLN A 74 -0.95 -6.70 -7.94
N SER A 75 -1.48 -6.49 -6.73
CA SER A 75 -0.76 -6.87 -5.49
C SER A 75 -0.44 -8.35 -5.43
N GLN A 76 -1.43 -9.20 -5.71
CA GLN A 76 -1.24 -10.64 -5.69
C GLN A 76 -0.33 -11.08 -6.84
N SER A 77 -0.45 -10.47 -8.01
CA SER A 77 0.45 -10.76 -9.14
C SER A 77 1.91 -10.45 -8.82
N ILE A 78 2.19 -9.30 -8.18
CA ILE A 78 3.54 -8.99 -7.69
C ILE A 78 4.03 -10.07 -6.70
N TYR A 79 3.15 -10.51 -5.78
CA TYR A 79 3.50 -11.53 -4.81
C TYR A 79 3.78 -12.89 -5.45
N GLU A 80 3.01 -13.30 -6.48
CA GLU A 80 3.28 -14.55 -7.23
C GLU A 80 4.62 -14.47 -7.99
N GLY A 81 4.93 -13.32 -8.59
CA GLY A 81 6.25 -13.09 -9.21
C GLY A 81 7.38 -13.17 -8.20
N TYR A 82 7.21 -12.57 -7.03
CA TYR A 82 8.17 -12.65 -5.94
C TYR A 82 8.47 -14.12 -5.54
N ARG A 83 7.47 -14.98 -5.44
CA ARG A 83 7.63 -16.38 -5.01
C ARG A 83 8.62 -17.19 -5.87
N ILE A 84 8.80 -16.83 -7.13
CA ILE A 84 9.76 -17.49 -8.05
C ILE A 84 11.02 -16.66 -8.27
N SER A 85 11.13 -15.49 -7.67
CA SER A 85 12.30 -14.61 -7.81
C SER A 85 13.48 -15.16 -7.01
N LYS A 86 14.69 -14.97 -7.54
CA LYS A 86 15.93 -15.52 -6.96
C LYS A 86 16.80 -14.50 -6.24
N PHE A 87 16.66 -13.20 -6.56
CA PHE A 87 17.53 -12.16 -6.00
C PHE A 87 16.94 -11.46 -4.77
N ASP A 88 17.82 -10.87 -3.95
CA ASP A 88 17.46 -10.19 -2.72
C ASP A 88 16.89 -8.78 -2.94
N ILE A 89 17.16 -8.19 -4.11
CA ILE A 89 16.56 -6.93 -4.51
C ILE A 89 15.43 -7.20 -5.48
N ILE A 90 14.28 -6.66 -5.16
CA ILE A 90 13.06 -6.74 -5.95
C ILE A 90 12.78 -5.37 -6.56
N ALA A 91 12.65 -5.30 -7.86
CA ALA A 91 12.19 -4.13 -8.59
C ALA A 91 10.81 -4.41 -9.18
N VAL A 92 9.90 -3.46 -9.07
CA VAL A 92 8.56 -3.52 -9.67
C VAL A 92 8.38 -2.37 -10.64
N ILE A 93 7.85 -2.66 -11.81
CA ILE A 93 7.48 -1.66 -12.82
C ILE A 93 6.14 -2.04 -13.45
N ASP A 94 5.29 -1.05 -13.74
CA ASP A 94 4.00 -1.28 -14.40
C ASP A 94 4.20 -1.67 -15.88
N GLY A 95 3.38 -2.59 -16.40
CA GLY A 95 3.46 -3.12 -17.75
C GLY A 95 2.94 -2.19 -18.85
N ASP A 96 2.37 -1.02 -18.51
CA ASP A 96 1.71 -0.08 -19.43
C ASP A 96 2.67 0.87 -20.17
N GLY A 97 3.98 0.74 -19.92
CA GLY A 97 5.03 1.53 -20.59
C GLY A 97 5.11 3.00 -20.17
N GLN A 98 4.39 3.42 -19.13
CA GLN A 98 4.42 4.80 -18.62
C GLN A 98 5.69 5.14 -17.84
N ASN A 99 6.36 4.16 -17.27
CA ASN A 99 7.61 4.32 -16.52
C ASN A 99 8.80 3.87 -17.37
N ASP A 100 9.93 4.55 -17.21
CA ASP A 100 11.16 4.17 -17.92
C ASP A 100 11.96 3.18 -17.05
N PRO A 101 12.30 1.99 -17.58
CA PRO A 101 13.16 1.03 -16.86
C PRO A 101 14.53 1.58 -16.47
N ILE A 102 15.08 2.55 -17.21
CA ILE A 102 16.39 3.17 -16.89
C ILE A 102 16.38 3.84 -15.51
N ASP A 103 15.22 4.35 -15.06
CA ASP A 103 15.08 5.00 -13.75
C ASP A 103 15.17 4.01 -12.58
N LEU A 104 15.04 2.70 -12.85
CA LEU A 104 15.26 1.68 -11.82
C LEU A 104 16.74 1.57 -11.44
N ILE A 105 17.66 1.87 -12.33
CA ILE A 105 19.12 1.72 -12.09
C ILE A 105 19.57 2.57 -10.89
N PRO A 106 19.32 3.90 -10.83
CA PRO A 106 19.68 4.69 -9.64
C PRO A 106 18.94 4.25 -8.37
N MET A 107 17.70 3.74 -8.49
CA MET A 107 16.98 3.21 -7.33
C MET A 107 17.63 1.93 -6.77
N ILE A 108 18.09 1.04 -7.65
CA ILE A 108 18.83 -0.17 -7.29
C ILE A 108 20.15 0.21 -6.64
N GLN A 109 20.86 1.17 -7.22
CA GLN A 109 22.14 1.67 -6.71
C GLN A 109 21.99 2.21 -5.28
N LEU A 110 20.94 2.99 -4.99
CA LEU A 110 20.66 3.52 -3.64
C LEU A 110 20.54 2.41 -2.59
N ILE A 111 19.89 1.27 -2.93
CA ILE A 111 19.76 0.14 -2.01
C ILE A 111 21.09 -0.60 -1.85
N HIS A 112 21.86 -0.74 -2.93
CA HIS A 112 23.18 -1.41 -2.88
C HIS A 112 24.20 -0.65 -2.07
N GLU A 113 24.28 0.67 -2.26
CA GLU A 113 25.26 1.54 -1.62
C GLU A 113 24.92 1.84 -0.16
N ASN A 114 23.66 1.66 0.24
CA ASN A 114 23.20 2.01 1.58
C ASN A 114 22.40 0.88 2.23
N GLU A 115 23.05 0.13 3.10
CA GLU A 115 22.43 -1.00 3.84
C GLU A 115 21.23 -0.57 4.72
N ASN A 116 21.14 0.72 5.06
CA ASN A 116 20.03 1.22 5.86
C ASN A 116 18.78 1.59 5.01
N ILE A 117 18.84 1.52 3.68
CA ILE A 117 17.67 1.75 2.84
C ILE A 117 17.04 0.40 2.48
N ASP A 118 15.76 0.25 2.82
CA ASP A 118 15.02 -0.99 2.59
C ASP A 118 14.08 -0.88 1.39
N PHE A 119 13.63 0.36 1.09
CA PHE A 119 12.64 0.62 0.06
C PHE A 119 12.89 1.97 -0.63
N VAL A 120 12.91 1.97 -1.96
CA VAL A 120 12.97 3.17 -2.78
C VAL A 120 11.66 3.29 -3.57
N GLN A 121 10.93 4.37 -3.34
CA GLN A 121 9.68 4.71 -4.03
C GLN A 121 9.99 5.67 -5.19
N GLY A 122 9.48 5.38 -6.38
CA GLY A 122 9.55 6.32 -7.49
C GLY A 122 8.70 7.55 -7.24
N LYS A 123 9.22 8.73 -7.59
CA LYS A 123 8.52 10.01 -7.55
C LYS A 123 8.47 10.58 -8.96
N ARG A 124 7.29 10.65 -9.53
CA ARG A 124 7.10 11.09 -10.92
C ARG A 124 7.43 12.56 -11.10
N LEU A 125 8.40 12.85 -11.98
CA LEU A 125 8.70 14.18 -12.46
C LEU A 125 7.60 14.68 -13.40
N ASN A 126 7.29 15.98 -13.38
CA ASN A 126 6.42 16.67 -14.34
C ASN A 126 5.00 16.06 -14.45
N ARG A 127 4.37 15.80 -13.32
CA ARG A 127 2.96 15.45 -13.31
C ARG A 127 2.14 16.60 -13.92
N LYS A 128 1.91 16.56 -15.26
CA LYS A 128 1.04 17.50 -16.01
C LYS A 128 -0.43 17.23 -15.66
N ASP A 129 -0.76 17.23 -14.37
CA ASP A 129 -2.15 17.18 -13.93
C ASP A 129 -2.74 18.58 -14.03
N SER A 130 -3.36 18.86 -15.16
CA SER A 130 -4.18 20.04 -15.37
C SER A 130 -5.34 20.04 -14.36
N PHE A 131 -5.32 20.93 -13.40
CA PHE A 131 -6.45 21.57 -12.72
C PHE A 131 -6.09 21.92 -11.26
N LEU A 132 -6.27 23.16 -10.90
CA LEU A 132 -6.03 23.73 -9.55
C LEU A 132 -6.67 22.92 -8.39
N SER A 133 -7.80 22.24 -8.65
CA SER A 133 -8.47 21.39 -7.66
C SER A 133 -7.68 20.12 -7.29
N ARG A 134 -6.91 19.55 -8.22
CA ARG A 134 -6.10 18.34 -7.97
C ARG A 134 -4.85 18.64 -7.15
N VAL A 135 -4.27 19.84 -7.29
CA VAL A 135 -3.11 20.27 -6.50
C VAL A 135 -3.49 20.45 -5.02
N ALA A 136 -4.65 21.04 -4.74
CA ALA A 136 -5.15 21.20 -3.38
C ALA A 136 -5.42 19.83 -2.73
N LEU A 137 -6.07 18.91 -3.45
CA LEU A 137 -6.35 17.56 -2.99
C LEU A 137 -5.07 16.73 -2.76
N SER A 138 -4.06 16.87 -3.64
CA SER A 138 -2.75 16.25 -3.46
C SER A 138 -2.03 16.77 -2.20
N LYS A 139 -2.10 18.08 -1.91
CA LYS A 139 -1.54 18.66 -0.68
C LYS A 139 -2.24 18.11 0.57
N ILE A 140 -3.57 18.00 0.55
CA ILE A 140 -4.35 17.42 1.65
C ILE A 140 -3.98 15.94 1.82
N ALA A 141 -3.88 15.16 0.74
CA ALA A 141 -3.45 13.78 0.77
C ALA A 141 -2.05 13.63 1.40
N ASN A 142 -1.09 14.43 0.97
CA ASN A 142 0.27 14.41 1.51
C ASN A 142 0.30 14.83 2.98
N LEU A 143 -0.48 15.87 3.37
CA LEU A 143 -0.59 16.28 4.77
C LEU A 143 -1.15 15.15 5.64
N LEU A 144 -2.22 14.50 5.20
CA LEU A 144 -2.82 13.37 5.92
C LEU A 144 -1.87 12.16 5.98
N THR A 145 -1.14 11.87 4.90
CA THR A 145 -0.12 10.83 4.90
C THR A 145 0.96 11.12 5.94
N ARG A 146 1.47 12.36 5.98
CA ARG A 146 2.44 12.78 7.00
C ARG A 146 1.87 12.67 8.42
N CYS A 147 0.67 13.18 8.66
CA CYS A 147 0.02 13.13 9.98
C CYS A 147 -0.32 11.71 10.42
N LEU A 148 -0.76 10.85 9.48
CA LEU A 148 -1.19 9.50 9.81
C LEU A 148 -0.04 8.50 9.93
N ILE A 149 0.99 8.61 9.08
CA ILE A 149 2.03 7.59 8.94
C ILE A 149 3.41 8.13 9.31
N ASN A 150 3.57 9.45 9.41
CA ASN A 150 4.83 10.12 9.73
C ASN A 150 5.97 9.79 8.74
N ILE A 151 5.67 9.83 7.43
CA ILE A 151 6.63 9.63 6.35
C ILE A 151 6.66 10.84 5.41
N GLU A 152 7.84 11.10 4.83
CA GLU A 152 8.06 12.20 3.89
C GLU A 152 8.00 11.75 2.43
N ILE A 153 7.07 10.84 2.09
CA ILE A 153 6.85 10.38 0.73
C ILE A 153 5.78 11.23 0.06
N THR A 154 6.09 11.72 -1.14
CA THR A 154 5.23 12.64 -1.88
C THR A 154 4.45 11.99 -3.02
N ASP A 155 4.91 10.85 -3.57
CA ASP A 155 4.21 10.11 -4.62
C ASP A 155 4.06 8.62 -4.31
N LEU A 156 3.12 8.29 -3.42
CA LEU A 156 2.81 6.89 -3.08
C LEU A 156 2.24 6.07 -4.25
N GLY A 157 1.70 6.74 -5.26
CA GLY A 157 1.01 6.08 -6.37
C GLY A 157 1.89 5.74 -7.58
N CYS A 158 3.20 5.93 -7.51
CA CYS A 158 4.11 5.56 -8.59
C CYS A 158 4.24 4.04 -8.69
N GLY A 159 4.23 3.49 -9.91
CA GLY A 159 4.40 2.06 -10.19
C GLY A 159 5.83 1.56 -9.96
N SER A 160 6.84 2.42 -10.21
CA SER A 160 8.25 2.05 -10.02
C SER A 160 8.62 1.99 -8.55
N LYS A 161 9.08 0.83 -8.10
CA LYS A 161 9.50 0.55 -6.72
C LYS A 161 10.68 -0.40 -6.72
N VAL A 162 11.63 -0.16 -5.82
CA VAL A 162 12.74 -1.10 -5.58
C VAL A 162 12.83 -1.32 -4.07
N PHE A 163 12.92 -2.58 -3.64
CA PHE A 163 12.96 -2.91 -2.21
C PHE A 163 13.71 -4.20 -1.94
N ARG A 164 14.16 -4.37 -0.71
CA ARG A 164 14.77 -5.62 -0.25
C ARG A 164 13.72 -6.71 -0.11
N ARG A 165 14.10 -7.93 -0.38
CA ARG A 165 13.26 -9.14 -0.24
C ARG A 165 12.57 -9.21 1.13
N GLU A 166 13.27 -8.83 2.20
CA GLU A 166 12.75 -8.81 3.57
C GLU A 166 11.46 -7.99 3.72
N VAL A 167 11.29 -6.92 2.91
CA VAL A 167 10.07 -6.11 2.94
C VAL A 167 8.84 -6.91 2.53
N ILE A 168 8.92 -7.69 1.43
CA ILE A 168 7.77 -8.46 0.93
C ILE A 168 7.56 -9.74 1.75
N GLU A 169 8.59 -10.26 2.40
CA GLU A 169 8.49 -11.36 3.36
C GLU A 169 7.75 -10.93 4.62
N THR A 170 8.09 -9.75 5.14
CA THR A 170 7.45 -9.19 6.33
C THR A 170 6.04 -8.68 6.04
N ILE A 171 5.82 -8.13 4.84
CA ILE A 171 4.55 -7.49 4.44
C ILE A 171 4.08 -8.09 3.11
N PRO A 172 3.48 -9.30 3.13
CA PRO A 172 2.95 -9.91 1.92
C PRO A 172 1.89 -9.04 1.24
N LEU A 173 2.07 -8.80 -0.05
CA LEU A 173 1.15 -7.97 -0.83
C LEU A 173 -0.19 -8.67 -1.05
N ARG A 174 -1.30 -8.00 -0.68
CA ARG A 174 -2.68 -8.47 -0.84
C ARG A 174 -3.62 -7.33 -1.20
N GLY A 175 -4.72 -7.64 -1.90
CA GLY A 175 -5.73 -6.64 -2.26
C GLY A 175 -5.13 -5.44 -2.99
N GLU A 176 -5.42 -4.22 -2.55
CA GLU A 176 -4.94 -2.97 -3.17
C GLU A 176 -3.65 -2.41 -2.54
N MET A 177 -2.91 -3.20 -1.74
CA MET A 177 -1.73 -2.74 -0.99
C MET A 177 -0.61 -2.19 -1.87
N HIS A 178 -0.50 -2.63 -3.14
CA HIS A 178 0.51 -2.15 -4.08
C HIS A 178 0.56 -0.63 -4.22
N ARG A 179 -0.58 0.06 -4.04
CA ARG A 179 -0.69 1.53 -4.15
C ARG A 179 -0.03 2.27 -2.99
N LEU A 180 -0.09 1.68 -1.81
CA LEU A 180 0.42 2.26 -0.56
C LEU A 180 1.54 1.43 0.05
N TYR A 181 2.25 0.63 -0.78
CA TYR A 181 3.23 -0.31 -0.27
C TYR A 181 4.37 0.37 0.48
N ALA A 182 4.84 1.51 -0.02
CA ALA A 182 5.82 2.35 0.68
C ALA A 182 5.32 2.83 2.06
N ALA A 183 4.02 3.13 2.17
CA ALA A 183 3.40 3.49 3.45
C ALA A 183 3.33 2.30 4.41
N HIS A 184 3.01 1.10 3.90
CA HIS A 184 3.06 -0.14 4.69
C HIS A 184 4.48 -0.42 5.17
N ALA A 185 5.49 -0.31 4.31
CA ALA A 185 6.89 -0.49 4.67
C ALA A 185 7.32 0.47 5.79
N ALA A 186 7.01 1.76 5.66
CA ALA A 186 7.36 2.76 6.66
C ALA A 186 6.69 2.53 8.03
N ILE A 187 5.42 2.10 8.06
CA ILE A 187 4.73 1.74 9.30
C ILE A 187 5.42 0.54 9.98
N HIS A 188 5.91 -0.42 9.21
CA HIS A 188 6.66 -1.58 9.72
C HIS A 188 8.13 -1.25 10.03
N LYS A 189 8.49 0.04 10.02
CA LYS A 189 9.83 0.55 10.40
C LYS A 189 10.93 0.31 9.38
N PHE A 190 10.59 -0.11 8.16
CA PHE A 190 11.52 -0.08 7.05
C PHE A 190 11.85 1.36 6.65
N ARG A 191 13.11 1.60 6.30
CA ARG A 191 13.55 2.91 5.85
C ARG A 191 13.20 3.10 4.37
N VAL A 192 12.26 4.00 4.14
CA VAL A 192 11.74 4.33 2.80
C VAL A 192 12.28 5.68 2.34
N VAL A 193 12.76 5.75 1.10
CA VAL A 193 13.21 6.98 0.44
C VAL A 193 12.55 7.15 -0.92
N GLU A 194 12.55 8.37 -1.47
CA GLU A 194 12.09 8.63 -2.83
C GLU A 194 13.25 8.82 -3.80
N ASN A 195 13.06 8.39 -5.05
CA ASN A 195 13.92 8.72 -6.18
C ASN A 195 13.06 9.26 -7.33
N GLU A 196 13.53 10.31 -7.98
CA GLU A 196 12.82 10.90 -9.12
C GLU A 196 12.85 9.94 -10.32
N VAL A 197 11.68 9.77 -10.98
CA VAL A 197 11.51 8.91 -12.13
C VAL A 197 10.74 9.62 -13.23
N SER A 198 11.05 9.30 -14.48
CA SER A 198 10.35 9.78 -15.67
C SER A 198 8.95 9.17 -15.74
N HIS A 199 8.00 9.94 -16.27
CA HIS A 199 6.64 9.45 -16.47
C HIS A 199 6.09 9.91 -17.81
N PHE A 200 5.76 8.95 -18.67
CA PHE A 200 5.30 9.17 -20.03
C PHE A 200 3.79 8.98 -20.14
N PRO A 201 3.16 9.61 -21.14
CA PRO A 201 1.79 9.28 -21.49
C PRO A 201 1.65 7.81 -21.89
N ARG A 202 0.50 7.19 -21.62
CA ARG A 202 0.23 5.83 -22.11
C ARG A 202 0.28 5.80 -23.63
N LEU A 203 0.93 4.78 -24.17
CA LEU A 203 0.98 4.53 -25.61
C LEU A 203 -0.37 4.01 -26.12
N ASN A 204 -1.02 3.13 -25.35
CA ASN A 204 -2.31 2.52 -25.67
C ASN A 204 -3.23 2.50 -24.44
N GLY A 205 -4.55 2.70 -24.64
CA GLY A 205 -5.57 2.59 -23.60
C GLY A 205 -6.17 3.91 -23.11
N VAL A 206 -7.38 3.85 -22.55
CA VAL A 206 -8.12 5.01 -22.01
C VAL A 206 -8.10 4.99 -20.48
N SER A 207 -7.76 6.13 -19.87
CA SER A 207 -7.78 6.28 -18.40
C SER A 207 -9.23 6.24 -17.86
N LYS A 208 -9.57 5.22 -17.09
CA LYS A 208 -10.91 4.99 -16.51
C LYS A 208 -11.17 5.72 -15.18
N TYR A 209 -10.47 6.81 -14.82
CA TYR A 209 -10.44 7.32 -13.46
C TYR A 209 -11.12 8.67 -13.24
N GLY A 210 -12.12 8.68 -12.30
CA GLY A 210 -12.88 9.85 -11.83
C GLY A 210 -12.51 10.26 -10.38
N LEU A 211 -13.27 11.23 -9.82
CA LEU A 211 -13.11 11.77 -8.44
C LEU A 211 -13.21 10.70 -7.33
N SER A 212 -13.87 9.58 -7.58
CA SER A 212 -13.99 8.45 -6.64
C SER A 212 -12.62 7.87 -6.19
N ARG A 213 -11.55 8.07 -6.99
CA ARG A 213 -10.19 7.63 -6.64
C ARG A 213 -9.65 8.32 -5.39
N ILE A 214 -10.01 9.57 -5.17
CA ILE A 214 -9.52 10.37 -4.04
C ILE A 214 -10.11 9.81 -2.74
N PHE A 215 -11.41 9.53 -2.73
CA PHE A 215 -12.04 8.91 -1.56
C PHE A 215 -11.45 7.52 -1.28
N LYS A 216 -11.24 6.69 -2.33
CA LYS A 216 -10.57 5.39 -2.18
C LYS A 216 -9.19 5.54 -1.55
N PHE A 217 -8.37 6.49 -2.04
CA PHE A 217 -7.04 6.73 -1.48
C PHE A 217 -7.07 7.07 0.02
N PHE A 218 -8.01 7.91 0.46
CA PHE A 218 -8.16 8.24 1.88
C PHE A 218 -8.60 7.04 2.72
N PHE A 219 -9.54 6.25 2.22
CA PHE A 219 -9.95 5.03 2.89
C PHE A 219 -8.80 4.02 2.97
N ASP A 220 -8.05 3.85 1.88
CA ASP A 220 -6.90 2.95 1.85
C ASP A 220 -5.82 3.40 2.86
N LEU A 221 -5.51 4.70 2.92
CA LEU A 221 -4.53 5.24 3.86
C LEU A 221 -4.97 5.09 5.33
N PHE A 222 -6.24 5.37 5.61
CA PHE A 222 -6.83 5.14 6.93
C PHE A 222 -6.79 3.66 7.29
N PHE A 223 -7.14 2.80 6.33
CA PHE A 223 -7.12 1.34 6.51
C PHE A 223 -5.72 0.80 6.81
N VAL A 224 -4.68 1.31 6.14
CA VAL A 224 -3.29 0.94 6.41
C VAL A 224 -2.94 1.15 7.88
N LYS A 225 -3.19 2.36 8.42
CA LYS A 225 -2.91 2.68 9.82
C LYS A 225 -3.75 1.86 10.78
N PHE A 226 -5.05 1.74 10.49
CA PHE A 226 -5.99 1.00 11.30
C PHE A 226 -5.64 -0.49 11.36
N HIS A 227 -5.33 -1.08 10.22
CA HIS A 227 -4.91 -2.47 10.10
C HIS A 227 -3.64 -2.75 10.91
N TYR A 228 -2.62 -1.89 10.77
CA TYR A 228 -1.39 -1.99 11.56
C TYR A 228 -1.65 -1.89 13.07
N GLN A 229 -2.53 -0.95 13.49
CA GLN A 229 -2.85 -0.79 14.91
C GLN A 229 -3.62 -2.00 15.46
N ILE A 230 -4.55 -2.58 14.68
CA ILE A 230 -5.23 -3.81 15.08
C ILE A 230 -4.23 -4.94 15.24
N GLN A 231 -3.34 -5.14 14.28
CA GLN A 231 -2.38 -6.25 14.33
C GLN A 231 -1.38 -6.14 15.50
N ASN A 232 -0.91 -4.93 15.81
CA ASN A 232 0.18 -4.76 16.77
C ASN A 232 -0.28 -4.32 18.16
N ARG A 233 -1.37 -3.54 18.26
CA ARG A 233 -1.83 -2.95 19.53
C ARG A 233 -3.36 -2.84 19.62
N PRO A 234 -4.12 -3.93 19.46
CA PRO A 234 -5.59 -3.89 19.43
C PRO A 234 -6.20 -3.31 20.71
N ILE A 235 -5.63 -3.64 21.86
CA ILE A 235 -6.10 -3.15 23.16
C ILE A 235 -6.01 -1.62 23.25
N TYR A 236 -4.92 -1.02 22.73
CA TYR A 236 -4.78 0.45 22.75
C TYR A 236 -5.74 1.15 21.79
N LEU A 237 -6.02 0.55 20.63
CA LEU A 237 -6.95 1.10 19.65
C LEU A 237 -8.38 1.10 20.21
N PHE A 238 -8.90 -0.07 20.53
CA PHE A 238 -10.27 -0.22 20.99
C PHE A 238 -10.46 0.31 22.41
N GLY A 239 -9.43 0.26 23.26
CA GLY A 239 -9.45 0.83 24.60
C GLY A 239 -9.63 2.36 24.60
N LYS A 240 -8.95 3.08 23.70
CA LYS A 240 -9.18 4.53 23.54
C LYS A 240 -10.60 4.85 23.10
N ILE A 241 -11.16 4.06 22.18
CA ILE A 241 -12.55 4.20 21.72
C ILE A 241 -13.52 3.93 22.88
N ALA A 242 -13.26 2.90 23.67
CA ALA A 242 -14.06 2.56 24.85
C ALA A 242 -14.09 3.67 25.88
N VAL A 243 -12.91 4.21 26.22
CA VAL A 243 -12.79 5.35 27.17
C VAL A 243 -13.53 6.56 26.64
N LEU A 244 -13.36 6.91 25.35
CA LEU A 244 -14.04 8.05 24.73
C LEU A 244 -15.56 7.90 24.81
N PHE A 245 -16.11 6.77 24.42
CA PHE A 245 -17.55 6.52 24.45
C PHE A 245 -18.11 6.50 25.87
N SER A 246 -17.41 5.88 26.82
CA SER A 246 -17.79 5.87 28.24
C SER A 246 -17.80 7.29 28.82
N LEU A 247 -16.83 8.12 28.46
CA LEU A 247 -16.72 9.51 28.91
C LEU A 247 -17.86 10.36 28.35
N ILE A 248 -18.17 10.24 27.06
CA ILE A 248 -19.33 10.91 26.44
C ILE A 248 -20.61 10.44 27.08
N GLY A 249 -20.80 9.15 27.32
CA GLY A 249 -21.97 8.59 27.98
C GLY A 249 -22.17 9.16 29.40
N THR A 250 -21.08 9.19 30.16
CA THR A 250 -21.10 9.76 31.51
C THR A 250 -21.44 11.24 31.50
N ILE A 251 -20.89 12.03 30.57
CA ILE A 251 -21.19 13.46 30.42
C ILE A 251 -22.67 13.67 30.10
N LEU A 252 -23.27 12.92 29.19
CA LEU A 252 -24.67 13.05 28.79
C LEU A 252 -25.62 12.74 29.98
N ILE A 253 -25.35 11.67 30.72
CA ILE A 253 -26.14 11.31 31.92
C ILE A 253 -25.98 12.38 33.00
N SER A 254 -24.76 12.82 33.28
CA SER A 254 -24.51 13.84 34.29
C SER A 254 -25.18 15.17 33.93
N LEU A 255 -25.16 15.57 32.65
CA LEU A 255 -25.83 16.77 32.18
C LEU A 255 -27.34 16.71 32.41
N SER A 256 -27.97 15.57 32.10
CA SER A 256 -29.41 15.38 32.37
C SER A 256 -29.78 15.51 33.87
N LEU A 257 -28.92 14.96 34.74
CA LEU A 257 -29.10 15.07 36.19
C LEU A 257 -28.92 16.51 36.70
N LEU A 258 -27.86 17.19 36.23
CA LEU A 258 -27.59 18.59 36.60
C LEU A 258 -28.73 19.53 36.17
N MET A 259 -29.28 19.34 34.95
CA MET A 259 -30.41 20.14 34.47
C MET A 259 -31.65 19.99 35.38
N LYS A 260 -31.86 18.81 35.98
CA LYS A 260 -32.89 18.59 36.96
C LYS A 260 -32.57 19.26 38.31
N VAL A 261 -31.34 19.10 38.80
CA VAL A 261 -30.91 19.64 40.10
C VAL A 261 -30.97 21.17 40.11
N PHE A 262 -30.59 21.83 39.05
CA PHE A 262 -30.63 23.29 38.92
C PHE A 262 -31.99 23.83 38.43
N GLU A 263 -33.03 23.01 38.44
CA GLU A 263 -34.39 23.36 38.04
C GLU A 263 -34.54 23.91 36.61
N VAL A 264 -33.55 23.71 35.77
CA VAL A 264 -33.60 24.06 34.34
C VAL A 264 -34.68 23.24 33.63
N LYS A 265 -34.88 21.99 34.07
CA LYS A 265 -36.00 21.11 33.70
C LYS A 265 -36.58 20.47 34.96
N SER A 266 -37.90 20.36 35.03
CA SER A 266 -38.63 19.72 36.15
C SER A 266 -38.47 18.18 36.14
N TYR A 267 -37.93 17.60 35.09
CA TYR A 267 -37.74 16.15 34.88
C TYR A 267 -36.33 15.82 34.38
N VAL A 268 -35.94 14.57 34.58
CA VAL A 268 -34.71 14.02 33.98
C VAL A 268 -34.91 13.86 32.46
N ASP A 269 -34.04 14.41 31.66
CA ASP A 269 -34.15 14.30 30.20
C ASP A 269 -33.84 12.88 29.72
N ALA A 270 -34.90 12.13 29.40
CA ALA A 270 -34.81 10.74 28.99
C ALA A 270 -33.95 10.57 27.73
N SER A 271 -33.96 11.54 26.80
CA SER A 271 -33.18 11.47 25.56
C SER A 271 -31.68 11.51 25.85
N LEU A 272 -31.24 12.36 26.77
CA LEU A 272 -29.84 12.44 27.19
C LEU A 272 -29.43 11.19 27.97
N VAL A 273 -30.27 10.65 28.83
CA VAL A 273 -29.98 9.40 29.56
C VAL A 273 -29.86 8.21 28.62
N ILE A 274 -30.81 8.04 27.71
CA ILE A 274 -30.79 6.95 26.71
C ILE A 274 -29.56 7.08 25.81
N GLY A 275 -29.27 8.28 25.30
CA GLY A 275 -28.07 8.55 24.52
C GLY A 275 -26.78 8.21 25.27
N GLY A 276 -26.73 8.58 26.56
CA GLY A 276 -25.61 8.27 27.44
C GLY A 276 -25.42 6.77 27.67
N LEU A 277 -26.51 6.03 27.89
CA LEU A 277 -26.49 4.57 28.05
C LEU A 277 -26.04 3.86 26.75
N ILE A 278 -26.49 4.33 25.59
CA ILE A 278 -26.08 3.80 24.30
C ILE A 278 -24.57 4.01 24.13
N MET A 279 -24.06 5.20 24.42
CA MET A 279 -22.62 5.48 24.33
C MET A 279 -21.81 4.60 25.29
N PHE A 280 -22.28 4.41 26.50
CA PHE A 280 -21.64 3.53 27.47
C PHE A 280 -21.61 2.07 26.98
N ALA A 281 -22.73 1.57 26.45
CA ALA A 281 -22.79 0.23 25.86
C ALA A 281 -21.82 0.05 24.68
N LEU A 282 -21.70 1.06 23.80
CA LEU A 282 -20.70 1.07 22.72
C LEU A 282 -19.26 1.02 23.26
N GLY A 283 -18.99 1.69 24.38
CA GLY A 283 -17.71 1.60 25.09
C GLY A 283 -17.39 0.18 25.55
N VAL A 284 -18.36 -0.48 26.18
CA VAL A 284 -18.22 -1.89 26.62
C VAL A 284 -18.03 -2.83 25.43
N ILE A 285 -18.81 -2.67 24.37
CA ILE A 285 -18.63 -3.46 23.12
C ILE A 285 -17.23 -3.29 22.56
N SER A 286 -16.69 -2.08 22.56
CA SER A 286 -15.34 -1.80 22.10
C SER A 286 -14.27 -2.53 22.93
N LEU A 287 -14.44 -2.67 24.24
CA LEU A 287 -13.54 -3.48 25.08
C LEU A 287 -13.58 -4.97 24.71
N PHE A 288 -14.76 -5.53 24.45
CA PHE A 288 -14.88 -6.91 23.95
C PHE A 288 -14.20 -7.10 22.61
N GLN A 289 -14.34 -6.13 21.68
CA GLN A 289 -13.63 -6.15 20.41
C GLN A 289 -12.11 -6.15 20.60
N ALA A 290 -11.58 -5.38 21.56
CA ALA A 290 -10.18 -5.37 21.92
C ALA A 290 -9.67 -6.77 22.34
N LEU A 291 -10.44 -7.44 23.20
CA LEU A 291 -10.11 -8.78 23.71
C LEU A 291 -10.15 -9.82 22.59
N ILE A 292 -11.21 -9.81 21.76
CA ILE A 292 -11.35 -10.74 20.64
C ILE A 292 -10.19 -10.57 19.64
N ALA A 293 -9.87 -9.33 19.26
CA ALA A 293 -8.76 -9.03 18.36
C ALA A 293 -7.43 -9.52 18.93
N TYR A 294 -7.19 -9.29 20.23
CA TYR A 294 -6.00 -9.78 20.92
C TYR A 294 -5.88 -11.31 20.90
N LEU A 295 -6.98 -12.03 21.19
CA LEU A 295 -6.99 -13.49 21.19
C LEU A 295 -6.77 -14.09 19.81
N ILE A 296 -7.34 -13.48 18.76
CA ILE A 296 -7.14 -13.91 17.35
C ILE A 296 -5.67 -13.78 16.97
N ILE A 297 -5.04 -12.66 17.29
CA ILE A 297 -3.63 -12.40 16.94
C ILE A 297 -2.73 -13.39 17.70
N ARG A 298 -2.93 -13.54 18.99
CA ARG A 298 -2.16 -14.47 19.82
C ARG A 298 -2.26 -15.91 19.32
N ASN A 299 -3.45 -16.36 18.90
CA ASN A 299 -3.63 -17.70 18.34
C ASN A 299 -2.93 -17.88 16.97
N ARG A 300 -2.80 -16.82 16.18
CA ARG A 300 -2.05 -16.88 14.93
C ARG A 300 -0.56 -17.05 15.19
N ASP A 301 0.00 -16.23 16.07
CA ASP A 301 1.43 -16.25 16.41
C ASP A 301 1.86 -17.60 17.03
N SER A 302 0.96 -18.26 17.78
CA SER A 302 1.21 -19.60 18.35
C SER A 302 1.09 -20.77 17.35
N ARG A 303 0.64 -20.53 16.12
CA ARG A 303 0.60 -21.54 15.04
C ARG A 303 1.75 -21.40 14.04
N GLU A 304 2.47 -20.30 14.10
CA GLU A 304 3.64 -20.00 13.25
C GLU A 304 4.96 -20.36 13.98
N LEU A 305 4.91 -20.79 15.26
CA LEU A 305 5.98 -21.41 16.05
C LEU A 305 5.85 -22.95 16.04
#